data_71d26a7967d31e2502c9a1d10c83a5f5
#
_entry.id   71d26a7967d31e2502c9a1d10c83a5f5
#
_cell.length_a   1.000
_cell.length_b   1.000
_cell.length_c   1.000
_cell.angle_alpha   90.00
_cell.angle_beta   90.00
_cell.angle_gamma   90.00
#
_symmetry.space_group_name_H-M   'P 1'
#
loop_
_entity.id
_entity.type
_entity.pdbx_description
1 polymer ?
#
loop_
_entity_poly.entity_id
_entity_poly.type
_entity_poly.pdbx_seq_one_letter_code
_entity_poly.pdbx_strand_id
1 'polypeptide(L)'
;MIKKLFLCLALLVGFAASSYSQDYKNEISVSYGQATVPQFAYMFGGIFGVVFTAGHFEFDNTVMTGTLGVEYNHWVNNWFGYGGAVFAEYMTSDTYSKDSDGNKTKDGKFNLGFASIMPTARFKWLNNPHFGMYSKLGVGLGLAFSDEWQPTLSAQVSPVCMEFGGNSWRGLVELGIGMQGIVTVGVKKSF
;
A
#
# COMPACT_ATOMS: atom_id res chain seq x y z
N MET A 1 11.05 14.05 11.50
CA MET A 1 10.58 13.59 10.18
C MET A 1 9.06 13.63 10.05
N ILE A 2 8.29 13.13 10.98
CA ILE A 2 6.81 13.06 10.96
C ILE A 2 6.15 14.44 10.77
N LYS A 3 6.66 15.51 11.42
CA LYS A 3 6.12 16.88 11.28
C LYS A 3 6.22 17.42 9.85
N LYS A 4 7.28 17.08 9.10
CA LYS A 4 7.46 17.51 7.69
C LYS A 4 6.50 16.74 6.75
N LEU A 5 6.22 15.47 7.04
CA LEU A 5 5.26 14.67 6.29
C LEU A 5 3.84 15.21 6.47
N PHE A 6 3.46 15.58 7.70
CA PHE A 6 2.15 16.20 7.99
C PHE A 6 2.00 17.57 7.31
N LEU A 7 3.06 18.36 7.24
CA LEU A 7 3.04 19.65 6.56
C LEU A 7 2.86 19.51 5.04
N CYS A 8 3.52 18.53 4.41
CA CYS A 8 3.33 18.23 3.00
C CYS A 8 1.90 17.72 2.72
N LEU A 9 1.34 16.89 3.60
CA LEU A 9 -0.04 16.41 3.49
C LEU A 9 -1.05 17.55 3.65
N ALA A 10 -0.82 18.47 4.61
CA ALA A 10 -1.68 19.65 4.82
C ALA A 10 -1.61 20.65 3.66
N LEU A 11 -0.47 20.82 3.02
CA LEU A 11 -0.31 21.66 1.82
C LEU A 11 -1.04 21.05 0.61
N LEU A 12 -1.01 19.71 0.44
CA LEU A 12 -1.75 19.01 -0.62
C LEU A 12 -3.27 19.13 -0.44
N VAL A 13 -3.77 19.15 0.79
CA VAL A 13 -5.19 19.34 1.11
C VAL A 13 -5.61 20.80 0.93
N GLY A 14 -4.73 21.76 1.16
CA GLY A 14 -5.03 23.21 1.05
C GLY A 14 -5.22 23.72 -0.38
N PHE A 15 -4.74 23.01 -1.41
CA PHE A 15 -4.95 23.36 -2.83
C PHE A 15 -6.29 22.90 -3.40
N ALA A 16 -7.18 22.30 -2.60
CA ALA A 16 -8.40 21.63 -3.07
C ALA A 16 -9.65 22.54 -3.18
N ALA A 17 -9.53 23.85 -2.97
CA ALA A 17 -10.68 24.75 -3.02
C ALA A 17 -10.75 25.51 -4.34
N SER A 18 -11.32 24.93 -5.33
CA SER A 18 -12.18 25.50 -6.38
C SER A 18 -12.11 24.70 -7.70
N SER A 19 -13.13 23.95 -8.02
CA SER A 19 -13.52 23.70 -9.42
C SER A 19 -14.94 23.17 -9.53
N TYR A 20 -15.65 23.74 -10.46
CA TYR A 20 -17.01 23.40 -10.87
C TYR A 20 -17.12 21.97 -11.38
N SER A 21 -18.29 21.36 -11.20
CA SER A 21 -18.68 20.04 -11.67
C SER A 21 -18.43 19.86 -13.18
N GLN A 22 -17.40 19.15 -13.52
CA GLN A 22 -17.21 18.52 -14.83
C GLN A 22 -17.18 17.01 -14.59
N ASP A 23 -17.87 16.23 -15.44
CA ASP A 23 -17.82 14.77 -15.39
C ASP A 23 -16.44 14.28 -15.81
N TYR A 24 -15.51 14.30 -14.88
CA TYR A 24 -14.16 13.79 -15.10
C TYR A 24 -14.20 12.26 -15.25
N LYS A 25 -13.67 11.78 -16.37
CA LYS A 25 -13.59 10.33 -16.62
C LYS A 25 -12.27 9.72 -16.18
N ASN A 26 -11.23 10.54 -16.02
CA ASN A 26 -9.90 10.07 -15.68
C ASN A 26 -9.51 10.51 -14.28
N GLU A 27 -8.82 9.63 -13.58
CA GLU A 27 -8.34 9.88 -12.23
C GLU A 27 -6.90 9.39 -12.10
N ILE A 28 -6.08 10.16 -11.42
CA ILE A 28 -4.78 9.72 -10.94
C ILE A 28 -4.75 9.84 -9.42
N SER A 29 -4.22 8.84 -8.75
CA SER A 29 -4.09 8.85 -7.28
C SER A 29 -2.69 8.48 -6.84
N VAL A 30 -2.30 9.04 -5.69
CA VAL A 30 -1.12 8.65 -4.93
C VAL A 30 -1.58 8.20 -3.57
N SER A 31 -1.10 7.05 -3.13
CA SER A 31 -1.56 6.43 -1.91
C SER A 31 -0.41 5.84 -1.08
N TYR A 32 -0.69 5.68 0.20
CA TYR A 32 0.19 5.02 1.16
C TYR A 32 -0.63 3.99 1.94
N GLY A 33 -0.13 2.75 1.98
CA GLY A 33 -0.80 1.63 2.64
C GLY A 33 0.06 0.97 3.72
N GLN A 34 -0.62 0.34 4.66
CA GLN A 34 -0.02 -0.40 5.76
C GLN A 34 -0.72 -1.74 5.95
N ALA A 35 -0.02 -2.66 6.64
CA ALA A 35 -0.48 -4.02 6.86
C ALA A 35 -0.68 -4.77 5.53
N THR A 36 0.37 -4.79 4.73
CA THR A 36 0.41 -5.46 3.43
C THR A 36 0.61 -6.96 3.57
N VAL A 37 0.27 -7.73 2.54
CA VAL A 37 0.55 -9.18 2.53
C VAL A 37 2.05 -9.48 2.71
N PRO A 38 3.00 -8.79 2.05
CA PRO A 38 4.42 -8.98 2.33
C PRO A 38 4.81 -8.72 3.80
N GLN A 39 4.24 -7.69 4.44
CA GLN A 39 4.48 -7.41 5.86
C GLN A 39 3.99 -8.54 6.75
N PHE A 40 2.79 -9.06 6.49
CA PHE A 40 2.27 -10.23 7.21
C PHE A 40 3.13 -11.47 6.97
N ALA A 41 3.49 -11.76 5.72
CA ALA A 41 4.34 -12.90 5.38
C ALA A 41 5.69 -12.83 6.11
N TYR A 42 6.27 -11.63 6.21
CA TYR A 42 7.49 -11.40 6.96
C TYR A 42 7.28 -11.62 8.47
N MET A 43 6.24 -11.03 9.06
CA MET A 43 5.94 -11.18 10.50
C MET A 43 5.67 -12.65 10.87
N PHE A 44 4.84 -13.33 10.11
CA PHE A 44 4.56 -14.75 10.35
C PHE A 44 5.77 -15.64 10.06
N GLY A 45 6.52 -15.39 8.99
CA GLY A 45 7.77 -16.07 8.68
C GLY A 45 8.80 -15.92 9.80
N GLY A 46 8.93 -14.73 10.37
CA GLY A 46 9.76 -14.48 11.55
C GLY A 46 9.31 -15.29 12.77
N ILE A 47 8.01 -15.28 13.08
CA ILE A 47 7.44 -16.06 14.20
C ILE A 47 7.70 -17.56 14.00
N PHE A 48 7.41 -18.09 12.83
CA PHE A 48 7.70 -19.51 12.52
C PHE A 48 9.19 -19.81 12.56
N GLY A 49 10.05 -18.92 12.06
CA GLY A 49 11.50 -19.03 12.16
C GLY A 49 11.96 -19.22 13.60
N VAL A 50 11.54 -18.34 14.51
CA VAL A 50 11.87 -18.42 15.95
C VAL A 50 11.36 -19.74 16.55
N VAL A 51 10.14 -20.17 16.25
CA VAL A 51 9.56 -21.41 16.78
C VAL A 51 10.28 -22.64 16.28
N PHE A 52 10.55 -22.72 14.97
CA PHE A 52 11.21 -23.90 14.37
C PHE A 52 12.71 -23.99 14.68
N THR A 53 13.36 -22.87 14.98
CA THR A 53 14.79 -22.86 15.38
C THR A 53 14.98 -22.86 16.89
N ALA A 54 13.93 -23.09 17.67
CA ALA A 54 13.93 -23.03 19.14
C ALA A 54 14.55 -21.72 19.68
N GLY A 55 14.33 -20.61 18.97
CA GLY A 55 14.80 -19.29 19.36
C GLY A 55 16.26 -18.99 19.04
N HIS A 56 16.94 -19.84 18.25
CA HIS A 56 18.32 -19.57 17.83
C HIS A 56 18.46 -18.42 16.84
N PHE A 57 17.38 -18.07 16.11
CA PHE A 57 17.32 -16.90 15.23
C PHE A 57 16.28 -15.89 15.72
N GLU A 58 16.68 -14.64 15.85
CA GLU A 58 15.79 -13.53 16.21
C GLU A 58 15.95 -12.41 15.18
N PHE A 59 14.80 -11.78 14.86
CA PHE A 59 14.76 -10.54 14.10
C PHE A 59 14.50 -9.39 15.08
N ASP A 60 15.31 -8.34 14.99
CA ASP A 60 15.18 -7.17 15.83
C ASP A 60 15.30 -5.89 14.98
N ASN A 61 14.86 -4.76 15.52
CA ASN A 61 14.88 -3.46 14.84
C ASN A 61 14.25 -3.49 13.44
N THR A 62 13.13 -4.19 13.29
CA THR A 62 12.43 -4.28 12.02
C THR A 62 11.79 -2.94 11.66
N VAL A 63 12.14 -2.42 10.49
CA VAL A 63 11.54 -1.22 9.91
C VAL A 63 10.78 -1.62 8.65
N MET A 64 9.49 -1.31 8.61
CA MET A 64 8.60 -1.50 7.47
C MET A 64 8.14 -0.14 6.98
N THR A 65 8.43 0.18 5.72
CA THR A 65 8.09 1.51 5.18
C THR A 65 6.60 1.68 4.88
N GLY A 66 5.87 0.59 4.74
CA GLY A 66 4.55 0.58 4.10
C GLY A 66 4.66 0.69 2.58
N THR A 67 3.52 0.57 1.92
CA THR A 67 3.43 0.59 0.45
C THR A 67 3.11 2.00 -0.04
N LEU A 68 3.94 2.52 -0.94
CA LEU A 68 3.64 3.71 -1.73
C LEU A 68 3.09 3.27 -3.08
N GLY A 69 2.01 3.91 -3.53
CA GLY A 69 1.34 3.56 -4.77
C GLY A 69 0.96 4.76 -5.61
N VAL A 70 0.97 4.55 -6.93
CA VAL A 70 0.38 5.44 -7.93
C VAL A 70 -0.60 4.62 -8.74
N GLU A 71 -1.81 5.14 -8.94
CA GLU A 71 -2.86 4.45 -9.68
C GLU A 71 -3.54 5.42 -10.65
N TYR A 72 -3.76 4.96 -11.87
CA TYR A 72 -4.60 5.61 -12.87
C TYR A 72 -5.90 4.82 -13.02
N ASN A 73 -7.03 5.51 -13.12
CA ASN A 73 -8.33 4.93 -13.33
C ASN A 73 -9.11 5.71 -14.40
N HIS A 74 -9.80 4.98 -15.27
CA HIS A 74 -10.71 5.52 -16.27
C HIS A 74 -12.14 5.02 -15.99
N TRP A 75 -13.10 5.93 -15.84
CA TRP A 75 -14.52 5.60 -15.65
C TRP A 75 -15.21 5.42 -16.99
N VAL A 76 -15.66 4.20 -17.28
CA VAL A 76 -16.42 3.86 -18.48
C VAL A 76 -17.84 4.42 -18.37
N ASN A 77 -18.40 4.31 -17.16
CA ASN A 77 -19.74 4.79 -16.82
C ASN A 77 -19.79 5.19 -15.34
N ASN A 78 -20.97 5.53 -14.82
CA ASN A 78 -21.14 6.06 -13.46
C ASN A 78 -20.80 5.07 -12.34
N TRP A 79 -20.73 3.77 -12.63
CA TRP A 79 -20.50 2.74 -11.64
C TRP A 79 -19.26 1.87 -11.88
N PHE A 80 -18.72 1.82 -13.11
CA PHE A 80 -17.60 0.98 -13.46
C PHE A 80 -16.43 1.78 -14.04
N GLY A 81 -15.24 1.53 -13.52
CA GLY A 81 -13.98 2.03 -14.03
C GLY A 81 -12.90 0.94 -14.04
N TYR A 82 -11.92 1.13 -14.89
CA TYR A 82 -10.73 0.27 -14.95
C TYR A 82 -9.47 1.12 -15.01
N GLY A 83 -8.36 0.53 -14.64
CA GLY A 83 -7.10 1.24 -14.61
C GLY A 83 -5.90 0.35 -14.36
N GLY A 84 -4.86 0.95 -13.84
CA GLY A 84 -3.66 0.26 -13.45
C GLY A 84 -2.98 0.95 -12.27
N ALA A 85 -2.31 0.17 -11.47
CA ALA A 85 -1.65 0.62 -10.28
C ALA A 85 -0.21 0.08 -10.20
N VAL A 86 0.70 0.90 -9.70
CA VAL A 86 2.08 0.51 -9.40
C VAL A 86 2.34 0.80 -7.93
N PHE A 87 2.91 -0.17 -7.23
CA PHE A 87 3.21 -0.08 -5.80
C PHE A 87 4.63 -0.50 -5.51
N ALA A 88 5.21 0.09 -4.49
CA ALA A 88 6.51 -0.32 -3.97
C ALA A 88 6.55 -0.19 -2.44
N GLU A 89 7.21 -1.15 -1.79
CA GLU A 89 7.49 -1.13 -0.36
C GLU A 89 8.89 -1.69 -0.08
N TYR A 90 9.42 -1.35 1.09
CA TYR A 90 10.72 -1.80 1.53
C TYR A 90 10.68 -2.16 3.01
N MET A 91 11.35 -3.26 3.36
CA MET A 91 11.49 -3.75 4.72
C MET A 91 12.95 -4.05 5.01
N THR A 92 13.38 -3.76 6.23
CA THR A 92 14.72 -4.11 6.72
C THR A 92 14.64 -4.56 8.16
N SER A 93 15.48 -5.53 8.53
CA SER A 93 15.58 -6.03 9.89
C SER A 93 17.01 -6.46 10.19
N ASP A 94 17.42 -6.32 11.45
CA ASP A 94 18.67 -6.88 11.95
C ASP A 94 18.44 -8.36 12.30
N THR A 95 19.37 -9.23 11.86
CA THR A 95 19.33 -10.67 12.13
C THR A 95 20.35 -11.00 13.22
N TYR A 96 19.92 -11.75 14.23
CA TYR A 96 20.76 -12.20 15.32
C TYR A 96 20.70 -13.71 15.45
N SER A 97 21.88 -14.33 15.72
CA SER A 97 21.96 -15.72 16.18
C SER A 97 22.29 -15.77 17.66
N LYS A 98 21.77 -16.77 18.35
CA LYS A 98 22.11 -17.09 19.73
C LYS A 98 22.96 -18.35 19.77
N ASP A 99 24.07 -18.29 20.52
CA ASP A 99 24.84 -19.47 20.87
C ASP A 99 24.16 -20.29 21.98
N SER A 100 24.74 -21.45 22.30
CA SER A 100 24.22 -22.35 23.35
C SER A 100 24.22 -21.72 24.74
N ASP A 101 25.00 -20.67 24.96
CA ASP A 101 25.14 -19.94 26.22
C ASP A 101 24.17 -18.73 26.28
N GLY A 102 23.38 -18.50 25.23
CA GLY A 102 22.39 -17.45 25.15
C GLY A 102 22.95 -16.09 24.71
N ASN A 103 24.23 -16.00 24.32
CA ASN A 103 24.80 -14.75 23.82
C ASN A 103 24.28 -14.46 22.41
N LYS A 104 23.86 -13.20 22.18
CA LYS A 104 23.37 -12.74 20.88
C LYS A 104 24.52 -12.18 20.05
N THR A 105 24.71 -12.71 18.85
CA THR A 105 25.64 -12.19 17.87
C THR A 105 24.85 -11.68 16.67
N LYS A 106 25.15 -10.47 16.21
CA LYS A 106 24.53 -9.89 15.03
C LYS A 106 25.13 -10.53 13.78
N ASP A 107 24.30 -11.27 13.03
CA ASP A 107 24.75 -11.94 11.80
C ASP A 107 24.72 -11.02 10.58
N GLY A 108 23.79 -10.04 10.55
CA GLY A 108 23.68 -9.14 9.43
C GLY A 108 22.39 -8.33 9.41
N LYS A 109 22.02 -7.91 8.20
CA LYS A 109 20.74 -7.24 7.92
C LYS A 109 20.00 -8.01 6.85
N PHE A 110 18.74 -8.27 7.09
CA PHE A 110 17.81 -8.75 6.09
C PHE A 110 17.12 -7.55 5.43
N ASN A 111 17.17 -7.49 4.12
CA ASN A 111 16.53 -6.44 3.32
C ASN A 111 15.58 -7.09 2.33
N LEU A 112 14.35 -6.60 2.27
CA LEU A 112 13.34 -7.05 1.32
C LEU A 112 12.64 -5.85 0.71
N GLY A 113 12.81 -5.68 -0.59
CA GLY A 113 12.05 -4.74 -1.39
C GLY A 113 10.95 -5.47 -2.14
N PHE A 114 9.86 -4.78 -2.40
CA PHE A 114 8.75 -5.30 -3.18
C PHE A 114 8.23 -4.23 -4.13
N ALA A 115 8.00 -4.58 -5.38
CA ALA A 115 7.32 -3.72 -6.34
C ALA A 115 6.29 -4.53 -7.12
N SER A 116 5.15 -3.92 -7.47
CA SER A 116 4.11 -4.58 -8.25
C SER A 116 3.44 -3.66 -9.24
N ILE A 117 2.93 -4.26 -10.32
CA ILE A 117 2.05 -3.63 -11.28
C ILE A 117 0.78 -4.46 -11.40
N MET A 118 -0.37 -3.80 -11.28
CA MET A 118 -1.67 -4.45 -11.30
C MET A 118 -2.66 -3.68 -12.17
N PRO A 119 -3.27 -4.28 -13.19
CA PRO A 119 -4.55 -3.82 -13.70
C PRO A 119 -5.60 -3.86 -12.57
N THR A 120 -6.43 -2.83 -12.53
CA THR A 120 -7.45 -2.63 -11.49
C THR A 120 -8.83 -2.44 -12.09
N ALA A 121 -9.85 -2.88 -11.37
CA ALA A 121 -11.26 -2.61 -11.65
C ALA A 121 -11.91 -1.97 -10.42
N ARG A 122 -12.66 -0.89 -10.63
CA ARG A 122 -13.38 -0.17 -9.58
C ARG A 122 -14.88 -0.20 -9.84
N PHE A 123 -15.65 -0.41 -8.78
CA PHE A 123 -17.11 -0.47 -8.80
C PHE A 123 -17.66 0.58 -7.83
N LYS A 124 -18.12 1.71 -8.35
CA LYS A 124 -18.69 2.81 -7.56
C LYS A 124 -20.15 2.53 -7.25
N TRP A 125 -20.51 2.60 -6.00
CA TRP A 125 -21.86 2.36 -5.50
C TRP A 125 -22.47 3.57 -4.78
N LEU A 126 -21.66 4.59 -4.48
CA LEU A 126 -22.13 5.89 -4.03
C LEU A 126 -21.28 7.00 -4.68
N ASN A 127 -21.92 7.98 -5.26
CA ASN A 127 -21.25 9.09 -5.93
C ASN A 127 -21.99 10.41 -5.67
N ASN A 128 -21.66 11.04 -4.55
CA ASN A 128 -22.13 12.38 -4.20
C ASN A 128 -21.04 13.42 -4.51
N PRO A 129 -21.38 14.72 -4.63
CA PRO A 129 -20.41 15.78 -4.93
C PRO A 129 -19.22 15.84 -3.97
N HIS A 130 -19.42 15.54 -2.68
CA HIS A 130 -18.38 15.65 -1.65
C HIS A 130 -17.97 14.30 -1.03
N PHE A 131 -18.68 13.23 -1.35
CA PHE A 131 -18.46 11.91 -0.79
C PHE A 131 -18.79 10.82 -1.79
N GLY A 132 -17.90 9.86 -1.93
CA GLY A 132 -18.12 8.69 -2.77
C GLY A 132 -17.69 7.41 -2.07
N MET A 133 -18.24 6.29 -2.53
CA MET A 133 -17.82 4.95 -2.10
C MET A 133 -17.70 4.02 -3.31
N TYR A 134 -16.69 3.16 -3.28
CA TYR A 134 -16.45 2.16 -4.31
C TYR A 134 -15.82 0.91 -3.73
N SER A 135 -15.82 -0.18 -4.49
CA SER A 135 -15.00 -1.35 -4.27
C SER A 135 -13.93 -1.43 -5.35
N LYS A 136 -12.78 -2.01 -5.03
CA LYS A 136 -11.66 -2.18 -5.96
C LYS A 136 -11.14 -3.60 -5.95
N LEU A 137 -10.83 -4.11 -7.13
CA LEU A 137 -10.13 -5.37 -7.36
C LEU A 137 -8.91 -5.11 -8.23
N GLY A 138 -7.81 -5.77 -7.92
CA GLY A 138 -6.59 -5.72 -8.72
C GLY A 138 -5.89 -7.07 -8.70
N VAL A 139 -5.36 -7.49 -9.84
CA VAL A 139 -4.52 -8.69 -9.97
C VAL A 139 -3.41 -8.37 -10.95
N GLY A 140 -2.18 -8.76 -10.63
CA GLY A 140 -1.05 -8.46 -11.50
C GLY A 140 0.21 -9.21 -11.09
N LEU A 141 1.34 -8.66 -11.45
CA LEU A 141 2.65 -9.22 -11.19
C LEU A 141 3.44 -8.31 -10.26
N GLY A 142 4.23 -8.94 -9.39
CA GLY A 142 5.17 -8.29 -8.51
C GLY A 142 6.57 -8.88 -8.64
N LEU A 143 7.52 -8.16 -8.10
CA LEU A 143 8.90 -8.57 -7.95
C LEU A 143 9.29 -8.34 -6.49
N ALA A 144 9.76 -9.40 -5.84
CA ALA A 144 10.42 -9.32 -4.55
C ALA A 144 11.93 -9.23 -4.79
N PHE A 145 12.59 -8.30 -4.10
CA PHE A 145 14.04 -8.11 -4.18
C PHE A 145 14.64 -8.35 -2.80
N SER A 146 15.40 -9.41 -2.68
CA SER A 146 16.36 -9.63 -1.60
C SER A 146 17.75 -9.77 -2.21
N ASP A 147 18.45 -10.84 -1.92
CA ASP A 147 19.70 -11.18 -2.62
C ASP A 147 19.44 -11.63 -4.07
N GLU A 148 18.25 -12.15 -4.35
CA GLU A 148 17.79 -12.56 -5.67
C GLU A 148 16.43 -11.95 -5.99
N TRP A 149 16.15 -11.79 -7.30
CA TRP A 149 14.87 -11.29 -7.79
C TRP A 149 13.90 -12.44 -7.99
N GLN A 150 12.74 -12.36 -7.34
CA GLN A 150 11.72 -13.40 -7.44
C GLN A 150 10.41 -12.81 -7.95
N PRO A 151 9.89 -13.31 -9.10
CA PRO A 151 8.55 -12.93 -9.56
C PRO A 151 7.49 -13.49 -8.61
N THR A 152 6.45 -12.73 -8.37
CA THR A 152 5.34 -13.11 -7.51
C THR A 152 4.02 -12.60 -8.07
N LEU A 153 2.93 -13.24 -7.69
CA LEU A 153 1.60 -12.73 -8.00
C LEU A 153 1.24 -11.60 -7.03
N SER A 154 0.64 -10.56 -7.58
CA SER A 154 0.11 -9.44 -6.82
C SER A 154 -1.40 -9.41 -6.93
N ALA A 155 -2.08 -9.23 -5.80
CA ALA A 155 -3.52 -9.08 -5.77
C ALA A 155 -3.92 -8.07 -4.69
N GLN A 156 -5.03 -7.38 -4.92
CA GLN A 156 -5.67 -6.49 -3.97
C GLN A 156 -7.18 -6.61 -4.09
N VAL A 157 -7.83 -6.79 -2.97
CA VAL A 157 -9.29 -6.73 -2.84
C VAL A 157 -9.63 -5.69 -1.79
N SER A 158 -10.26 -4.59 -2.19
CA SER A 158 -10.67 -3.51 -1.30
C SER A 158 -12.19 -3.35 -1.40
N PRO A 159 -12.95 -4.05 -0.53
CA PRO A 159 -14.40 -4.05 -0.59
C PRO A 159 -15.01 -2.69 -0.24
N VAL A 160 -14.35 -1.92 0.62
CA VAL A 160 -14.83 -0.61 1.07
C VAL A 160 -13.76 0.42 0.85
N CYS A 161 -14.02 1.32 -0.08
CA CYS A 161 -13.19 2.48 -0.37
C CYS A 161 -14.07 3.72 -0.26
N MET A 162 -13.59 4.73 0.43
CA MET A 162 -14.27 6.00 0.66
C MET A 162 -13.45 7.13 0.08
N GLU A 163 -14.13 8.10 -0.49
CA GLU A 163 -13.49 9.30 -1.04
C GLU A 163 -14.21 10.55 -0.55
N PHE A 164 -13.44 11.57 -0.17
CA PHE A 164 -13.95 12.81 0.43
C PHE A 164 -13.29 14.01 -0.24
N GLY A 165 -14.05 15.01 -0.58
CA GLY A 165 -13.51 16.27 -1.11
C GLY A 165 -14.39 16.90 -2.17
N GLY A 166 -13.75 17.68 -3.03
CA GLY A 166 -14.42 18.35 -4.14
C GLY A 166 -14.48 17.50 -5.41
N ASN A 167 -14.91 18.12 -6.50
CA ASN A 167 -15.06 17.41 -7.77
C ASN A 167 -13.71 16.98 -8.39
N SER A 168 -12.67 17.82 -8.28
CA SER A 168 -11.38 17.58 -8.92
C SER A 168 -10.39 16.88 -7.98
N TRP A 169 -10.38 17.24 -6.69
CA TRP A 169 -9.48 16.67 -5.70
C TRP A 169 -10.26 15.98 -4.59
N ARG A 170 -9.91 14.75 -4.29
CA ARG A 170 -10.48 13.98 -3.17
C ARG A 170 -9.39 13.26 -2.39
N GLY A 171 -9.52 13.26 -1.07
CA GLY A 171 -8.85 12.30 -0.21
C GLY A 171 -9.50 10.94 -0.37
N LEU A 172 -8.74 9.86 -0.23
CA LEU A 172 -9.25 8.49 -0.26
C LEU A 172 -8.79 7.69 0.95
N VAL A 173 -9.65 6.79 1.39
CA VAL A 173 -9.38 5.76 2.38
C VAL A 173 -9.90 4.44 1.83
N GLU A 174 -9.04 3.44 1.72
CA GLU A 174 -9.41 2.12 1.23
C GLU A 174 -9.16 1.09 2.33
N LEU A 175 -10.12 0.21 2.53
CA LEU A 175 -10.03 -0.94 3.42
C LEU A 175 -10.04 -2.20 2.58
N GLY A 176 -9.00 -3.02 2.71
CA GLY A 176 -8.84 -4.18 1.84
C GLY A 176 -7.85 -5.21 2.38
N ILE A 177 -7.52 -6.16 1.53
CA ILE A 177 -6.50 -7.18 1.78
C ILE A 177 -5.70 -7.34 0.49
N GLY A 178 -4.38 -7.33 0.61
CA GLY A 178 -3.50 -7.52 -0.53
C GLY A 178 -2.19 -6.74 -0.43
N MET A 179 -1.67 -6.38 -1.59
CA MET A 179 -0.35 -5.76 -1.73
C MET A 179 -0.34 -4.27 -1.40
N GLN A 180 -1.51 -3.60 -1.42
CA GLN A 180 -1.63 -2.21 -0.95
C GLN A 180 -1.79 -2.11 0.57
N GLY A 181 -2.16 -3.22 1.23
CA GLY A 181 -2.40 -3.28 2.66
C GLY A 181 -3.86 -3.31 3.05
N ILE A 182 -4.09 -3.46 4.38
CA ILE A 182 -5.43 -3.47 4.97
C ILE A 182 -6.01 -2.05 4.98
N VAL A 183 -5.19 -1.06 5.31
CA VAL A 183 -5.58 0.34 5.32
C VAL A 183 -4.68 1.11 4.37
N THR A 184 -5.30 1.78 3.41
CA THR A 184 -4.62 2.64 2.46
C THR A 184 -5.25 4.02 2.50
N VAL A 185 -4.43 5.05 2.55
CA VAL A 185 -4.86 6.46 2.51
C VAL A 185 -4.16 7.16 1.36
N GLY A 186 -4.82 8.13 0.77
CA GLY A 186 -4.21 8.83 -0.36
C GLY A 186 -5.00 10.05 -0.81
N VAL A 187 -4.56 10.58 -1.92
CA VAL A 187 -5.23 11.68 -2.61
C VAL A 187 -5.36 11.33 -4.09
N LYS A 188 -6.47 11.74 -4.68
CA LYS A 188 -6.70 11.60 -6.11
C LYS A 188 -7.07 12.93 -6.75
N LYS A 189 -6.71 13.05 -8.01
CA LYS A 189 -7.12 14.13 -8.90
C LYS A 189 -7.92 13.56 -10.05
N SER A 190 -9.08 14.12 -10.30
CA SER A 190 -9.94 13.81 -11.45
C SER A 190 -9.79 14.88 -12.53
N PHE A 191 -9.77 14.47 -13.83
CA PHE A 191 -9.59 15.34 -14.99
C PHE A 191 -10.23 14.77 -16.26
#